data_250cf4160d132b42efef40cd6d64b827
#
_entry.id   250cf4160d132b42efef40cd6d64b827
#
_cell.length_a   1.000
_cell.length_b   1.000
_cell.length_c   1.000
_cell.angle_alpha   90.00
_cell.angle_beta   90.00
_cell.angle_gamma   90.00
#
_symmetry.space_group_name_H-M   'P 1'
#
loop_
_entity.id
_entity.type
_entity.pdbx_description
1 polymer ?
#
loop_
_entity_poly.entity_id
_entity_poly.type
_entity_poly.pdbx_seq_one_letter_code
_entity_poly.pdbx_strand_id
1 'polypeptide(L)'
;IGYLIGYLIVANLLLPIYYNLGLTSIYEYLYDRFGKKSHLVGSISFLISRVLGASFRLYLVAIVLQEFVLDDFGIPYEITVIISILLIWLYTRRGGIKTIVWTDTIQTTLMILAVVLSIHYINKDIGWTFAEFVTSSEFQEFNKIFVTDSIMERSYFLKSIIGGAFITICMTGLDQDMMQKNLTCKNIKEAKKNMIVFSFILTAVTFLFIVLGALLYIYSNQNGINIPLVDNSPRTDLLFPEIALRSGLGGFLGITFILGLIAAAYSSADSALTSLTTSVCVDILKIDSNKSSSKRTRKYVHVLMSA
;
A
#
# COMPACT_ATOMS: atom_id res chain seq x y z
N ILE A 1 -12.56 -3.77 11.73
CA ILE A 1 -13.26 -2.89 12.69
C ILE A 1 -12.32 -1.76 13.14
N GLY A 2 -11.12 -2.03 13.64
CA GLY A 2 -10.18 -0.99 14.11
C GLY A 2 -9.90 0.08 13.05
N TYR A 3 -9.66 -0.31 11.82
CA TYR A 3 -9.45 0.63 10.70
C TYR A 3 -10.65 1.56 10.49
N LEU A 4 -11.88 1.03 10.51
CA LEU A 4 -13.09 1.87 10.38
C LEU A 4 -13.16 2.93 11.49
N ILE A 5 -12.90 2.54 12.74
CA ILE A 5 -12.87 3.47 13.87
C ILE A 5 -11.78 4.54 13.66
N GLY A 6 -10.57 4.13 13.26
CA GLY A 6 -9.47 5.04 12.96
C GLY A 6 -9.82 6.04 11.87
N TYR A 7 -10.42 5.59 10.76
CA TYR A 7 -10.87 6.49 9.68
C TYR A 7 -11.95 7.46 10.13
N LEU A 8 -12.90 7.04 10.98
CA LEU A 8 -13.90 7.94 11.56
C LEU A 8 -13.26 9.02 12.44
N ILE A 9 -12.24 8.67 13.23
CA ILE A 9 -11.49 9.63 14.04
C ILE A 9 -10.74 10.61 13.13
N VAL A 10 -10.02 10.12 12.13
CA VAL A 10 -9.28 10.99 11.18
C VAL A 10 -10.23 11.93 10.43
N ALA A 11 -11.35 11.41 9.92
CA ALA A 11 -12.32 12.19 9.15
C ALA A 11 -13.00 13.30 9.98
N ASN A 12 -13.25 13.05 11.27
CA ASN A 12 -14.00 13.99 12.10
C ASN A 12 -13.12 14.87 13.00
N LEU A 13 -11.87 14.49 13.24
CA LEU A 13 -10.97 15.21 14.13
C LEU A 13 -9.80 15.85 13.36
N LEU A 14 -9.00 15.09 12.66
CA LEU A 14 -7.78 15.60 12.02
C LEU A 14 -8.07 16.35 10.72
N LEU A 15 -8.90 15.79 9.87
CA LEU A 15 -9.22 16.41 8.57
C LEU A 15 -9.82 17.83 8.71
N PRO A 16 -10.77 18.09 9.65
CA PRO A 16 -11.24 19.45 9.91
C PRO A 16 -10.15 20.43 10.36
N ILE A 17 -9.20 19.98 11.18
CA ILE A 17 -8.08 20.82 11.63
C ILE A 17 -7.26 21.28 10.42
N TYR A 18 -6.89 20.35 9.55
CA TYR A 18 -6.07 20.63 8.37
C TYR A 18 -6.79 21.52 7.36
N TYR A 19 -8.09 21.30 7.12
CA TYR A 19 -8.88 22.15 6.23
C TYR A 19 -9.08 23.58 6.76
N ASN A 20 -9.36 23.72 8.05
CA ASN A 20 -9.58 25.04 8.65
C ASN A 20 -8.31 25.90 8.66
N LEU A 21 -7.15 25.27 8.75
CA LEU A 21 -5.86 25.95 8.69
C LEU A 21 -5.34 26.15 7.26
N GLY A 22 -6.01 25.57 6.25
CA GLY A 22 -5.62 25.68 4.84
C GLY A 22 -4.24 25.10 4.53
N LEU A 23 -3.85 24.03 5.23
CA LEU A 23 -2.49 23.48 5.16
C LEU A 23 -2.22 22.80 3.81
N THR A 24 -1.02 23.00 3.28
CA THR A 24 -0.47 22.24 2.16
C THR A 24 0.30 21.02 2.66
N SER A 25 1.09 21.21 3.72
CA SER A 25 1.72 20.13 4.48
C SER A 25 1.08 20.02 5.85
N ILE A 26 0.75 18.81 6.28
CA ILE A 26 0.18 18.58 7.61
C ILE A 26 1.17 18.96 8.72
N TYR A 27 2.47 19.00 8.41
CA TYR A 27 3.52 19.36 9.37
C TYR A 27 3.59 20.86 9.63
N GLU A 28 2.98 21.72 8.79
CA GLU A 28 2.79 23.15 9.07
C GLU A 28 2.00 23.37 10.36
N TYR A 29 1.07 22.45 10.71
CA TYR A 29 0.39 22.47 12.00
C TYR A 29 1.35 22.44 13.19
N LEU A 30 2.45 21.69 13.07
CA LEU A 30 3.46 21.63 14.13
C LEU A 30 4.22 22.94 14.26
N TYR A 31 4.38 23.68 13.14
CA TYR A 31 5.01 24.98 13.16
C TYR A 31 4.21 25.99 13.98
N ASP A 32 2.92 26.06 13.72
CA ASP A 32 2.03 27.02 14.38
C ASP A 32 1.82 26.71 15.87
N ARG A 33 1.81 25.43 16.21
CA ARG A 33 1.52 24.99 17.58
C ARG A 33 2.74 24.85 18.47
N PHE A 34 3.85 24.35 17.94
CA PHE A 34 5.06 23.96 18.69
C PHE A 34 6.35 24.61 18.15
N GLY A 35 6.25 25.42 17.11
CA GLY A 35 7.35 26.17 16.55
C GLY A 35 8.22 25.41 15.55
N LYS A 36 9.22 26.12 15.02
CA LYS A 36 10.08 25.67 13.91
C LYS A 36 10.80 24.34 14.14
N LYS A 37 11.25 24.08 15.37
CA LYS A 37 12.01 22.85 15.69
C LYS A 37 11.11 21.62 15.55
N SER A 38 9.89 21.67 16.09
CA SER A 38 8.93 20.56 16.00
C SER A 38 8.48 20.30 14.57
N HIS A 39 8.24 21.36 13.78
CA HIS A 39 7.96 21.23 12.36
C HIS A 39 9.08 20.51 11.61
N LEU A 40 10.33 20.92 11.81
CA LEU A 40 11.48 20.32 11.14
C LEU A 40 11.65 18.83 11.53
N VAL A 41 11.50 18.52 12.81
CA VAL A 41 11.57 17.12 13.29
C VAL A 41 10.47 16.27 12.64
N GLY A 42 9.23 16.76 12.60
CA GLY A 42 8.12 16.06 11.95
C GLY A 42 8.38 15.79 10.47
N SER A 43 8.81 16.81 9.73
CA SER A 43 9.10 16.70 8.29
C SER A 43 10.27 15.75 8.00
N ILE A 44 11.35 15.83 8.77
CA ILE A 44 12.51 14.91 8.60
C ILE A 44 12.10 13.47 8.96
N SER A 45 11.38 13.27 10.04
CA SER A 45 10.89 11.94 10.43
C SER A 45 10.01 11.33 9.34
N PHE A 46 9.14 12.13 8.73
CA PHE A 46 8.35 11.70 7.58
C PHE A 46 9.24 11.29 6.39
N LEU A 47 10.22 12.12 6.03
CA LEU A 47 11.11 11.81 4.91
C LEU A 47 11.82 10.48 5.11
N ILE A 48 12.41 10.27 6.29
CA ILE A 48 13.12 9.01 6.61
C ILE A 48 12.15 7.83 6.56
N SER A 49 11.01 7.93 7.25
CA SER A 49 10.01 6.86 7.29
C SER A 49 9.48 6.52 5.89
N ARG A 50 9.27 7.55 5.06
CA ARG A 50 8.71 7.35 3.71
C ARG A 50 9.71 6.74 2.75
N VAL A 51 10.98 7.15 2.80
CA VAL A 51 12.05 6.53 2.00
C VAL A 51 12.19 5.05 2.38
N LEU A 52 12.31 4.75 3.67
CA LEU A 52 12.40 3.35 4.14
C LEU A 52 11.18 2.53 3.73
N GLY A 53 9.97 3.05 3.94
CA GLY A 53 8.74 2.34 3.57
C GLY A 53 8.59 2.11 2.06
N ALA A 54 9.02 3.05 1.22
CA ALA A 54 9.03 2.88 -0.23
C ALA A 54 10.08 1.85 -0.68
N SER A 55 11.27 1.90 -0.08
CA SER A 55 12.36 0.95 -0.37
C SER A 55 11.96 -0.49 -0.04
N PHE A 56 11.33 -0.74 1.12
CA PHE A 56 10.84 -2.09 1.47
C PHE A 56 9.79 -2.62 0.49
N ARG A 57 8.87 -1.78 0.03
CA ARG A 57 7.86 -2.19 -0.95
C ARG A 57 8.49 -2.50 -2.30
N LEU A 58 9.41 -1.65 -2.76
CA LEU A 58 10.15 -1.89 -4.00
C LEU A 58 10.97 -3.19 -3.92
N TYR A 59 11.62 -3.44 -2.78
CA TYR A 59 12.37 -4.66 -2.52
C TYR A 59 11.50 -5.91 -2.68
N LEU A 60 10.31 -5.94 -2.05
CA LEU A 60 9.40 -7.08 -2.16
C LEU A 60 8.97 -7.36 -3.60
N VAL A 61 8.70 -6.32 -4.38
CA VAL A 61 8.33 -6.48 -5.79
C VAL A 61 9.52 -6.89 -6.64
N ALA A 62 10.70 -6.29 -6.40
CA ALA A 62 11.92 -6.62 -7.13
C ALA A 62 12.35 -8.08 -6.91
N ILE A 63 12.20 -8.63 -5.70
CA ILE A 63 12.45 -10.05 -5.43
C ILE A 63 11.54 -10.93 -6.28
N VAL A 64 10.23 -10.65 -6.31
CA VAL A 64 9.29 -11.47 -7.09
C VAL A 64 9.59 -11.37 -8.58
N LEU A 65 9.88 -10.18 -9.09
CA LEU A 65 10.26 -10.00 -10.50
C LEU A 65 11.57 -10.71 -10.83
N GLN A 66 12.55 -10.66 -9.92
CA GLN A 66 13.81 -11.37 -10.09
C GLN A 66 13.57 -12.88 -10.12
N GLU A 67 13.05 -13.43 -9.06
CA GLU A 67 12.90 -14.87 -8.82
C GLU A 67 12.02 -15.59 -9.86
N PHE A 68 10.95 -14.91 -10.32
CA PHE A 68 9.93 -15.55 -11.15
C PHE A 68 9.91 -15.09 -12.61
N VAL A 69 10.64 -14.02 -12.97
CA VAL A 69 10.59 -13.45 -14.32
C VAL A 69 11.96 -13.24 -14.92
N LEU A 70 12.92 -12.67 -14.17
CA LEU A 70 14.18 -12.17 -14.74
C LEU A 70 15.38 -13.10 -14.51
N ASP A 71 15.28 -14.00 -13.53
CA ASP A 71 16.36 -14.93 -13.22
C ASP A 71 16.63 -15.90 -14.39
N ASP A 72 15.60 -16.35 -15.08
CA ASP A 72 15.71 -17.20 -16.28
C ASP A 72 16.46 -16.52 -17.44
N PHE A 73 16.52 -15.18 -17.44
CA PHE A 73 17.30 -14.39 -18.42
C PHE A 73 18.71 -14.05 -17.96
N GLY A 74 19.14 -14.53 -16.78
CA GLY A 74 20.46 -14.26 -16.22
C GLY A 74 20.69 -12.80 -15.86
N ILE A 75 19.65 -12.03 -15.60
CA ILE A 75 19.72 -10.61 -15.24
C ILE A 75 20.06 -10.50 -13.73
N PRO A 76 21.14 -9.79 -13.34
CA PRO A 76 21.47 -9.58 -11.94
C PRO A 76 20.40 -8.74 -11.21
N TYR A 77 20.20 -9.02 -9.91
CA TYR A 77 19.20 -8.35 -9.07
C TYR A 77 19.35 -6.80 -9.07
N GLU A 78 20.57 -6.29 -9.05
CA GLU A 78 20.85 -4.86 -9.09
C GLU A 78 20.28 -4.18 -10.34
N ILE A 79 20.36 -4.88 -11.48
CA ILE A 79 19.80 -4.37 -12.75
C ILE A 79 18.26 -4.36 -12.69
N THR A 80 17.65 -5.37 -12.08
CA THR A 80 16.20 -5.43 -11.85
C THR A 80 15.72 -4.23 -11.04
N VAL A 81 16.42 -3.89 -9.97
CA VAL A 81 16.12 -2.73 -9.12
C VAL A 81 16.28 -1.42 -9.91
N ILE A 82 17.39 -1.25 -10.62
CA ILE A 82 17.66 -0.04 -11.43
C ILE A 82 16.58 0.15 -12.51
N ILE A 83 16.22 -0.89 -13.23
CA ILE A 83 15.17 -0.84 -14.26
C ILE A 83 13.83 -0.44 -13.61
N SER A 84 13.49 -1.04 -12.48
CA SER A 84 12.23 -0.73 -11.76
C SER A 84 12.18 0.74 -11.35
N ILE A 85 13.24 1.28 -10.75
CA ILE A 85 13.33 2.69 -10.35
C ILE A 85 13.26 3.60 -11.59
N LEU A 86 13.97 3.27 -12.67
CA LEU A 86 13.96 4.05 -13.90
C LEU A 86 12.56 4.11 -14.52
N LEU A 87 11.84 3.00 -14.57
CA LEU A 87 10.46 2.96 -15.08
C LEU A 87 9.52 3.79 -14.22
N ILE A 88 9.61 3.71 -12.89
CA ILE A 88 8.84 4.53 -11.96
C ILE A 88 9.14 6.01 -12.22
N TRP A 89 10.40 6.40 -12.31
CA TRP A 89 10.80 7.79 -12.55
C TRP A 89 10.32 8.31 -13.92
N LEU A 90 10.45 7.51 -14.98
CA LEU A 90 9.98 7.88 -16.33
C LEU A 90 8.48 8.16 -16.35
N TYR A 91 7.72 7.36 -15.62
CA TYR A 91 6.29 7.47 -15.50
C TYR A 91 5.86 8.68 -14.65
N THR A 92 6.49 8.89 -13.49
CA THR A 92 6.10 9.93 -12.53
C THR A 92 6.55 11.33 -12.91
N ARG A 93 7.65 11.47 -13.66
CA ARG A 93 8.27 12.77 -13.98
C ARG A 93 7.35 13.79 -14.70
N ARG A 94 6.31 13.33 -15.37
CA ARG A 94 5.34 14.16 -16.10
C ARG A 94 3.96 14.21 -15.42
N GLY A 95 3.74 13.37 -14.41
CA GLY A 95 2.49 13.28 -13.68
C GLY A 95 2.36 14.40 -12.65
N GLY A 96 1.15 14.95 -12.52
CA GLY A 96 0.76 15.74 -11.34
C GLY A 96 -0.23 14.92 -10.52
N ILE A 97 -0.67 15.42 -9.37
CA ILE A 97 -1.62 14.72 -8.47
C ILE A 97 -2.84 14.17 -9.22
N LYS A 98 -3.37 14.89 -10.21
CA LYS A 98 -4.50 14.42 -11.02
C LYS A 98 -4.18 13.17 -11.84
N THR A 99 -2.99 13.08 -12.41
CA THR A 99 -2.54 11.91 -13.17
C THR A 99 -2.37 10.72 -12.23
N ILE A 100 -1.77 10.96 -11.05
CA ILE A 100 -1.58 9.93 -10.02
C ILE A 100 -2.91 9.31 -9.59
N VAL A 101 -3.94 10.11 -9.35
CA VAL A 101 -5.27 9.61 -8.97
C VAL A 101 -5.86 8.67 -10.04
N TRP A 102 -5.70 9.01 -11.33
CA TRP A 102 -6.20 8.16 -12.42
C TRP A 102 -5.40 6.85 -12.53
N THR A 103 -4.09 6.94 -12.45
CA THR A 103 -3.23 5.75 -12.54
C THR A 103 -3.40 4.87 -11.32
N ASP A 104 -3.50 5.41 -10.12
CA ASP A 104 -3.83 4.68 -8.89
C ASP A 104 -5.14 3.91 -9.02
N THR A 105 -6.15 4.50 -9.67
CA THR A 105 -7.44 3.84 -9.89
C THR A 105 -7.28 2.61 -10.79
N ILE A 106 -6.56 2.74 -11.91
CA ILE A 106 -6.30 1.63 -12.83
C ILE A 106 -5.47 0.55 -12.13
N GLN A 107 -4.42 0.94 -11.43
CA GLN A 107 -3.53 0.04 -10.71
C GLN A 107 -4.25 -0.74 -9.62
N THR A 108 -5.07 -0.05 -8.82
CA THR A 108 -5.90 -0.70 -7.79
C THR A 108 -6.91 -1.67 -8.41
N THR A 109 -7.51 -1.31 -9.53
CA THR A 109 -8.44 -2.19 -10.25
C THR A 109 -7.74 -3.46 -10.75
N LEU A 110 -6.54 -3.33 -11.32
CA LEU A 110 -5.73 -4.49 -11.75
C LEU A 110 -5.35 -5.39 -10.58
N MET A 111 -4.96 -4.80 -9.45
CA MET A 111 -4.62 -5.56 -8.23
C MET A 111 -5.84 -6.34 -7.70
N ILE A 112 -7.00 -5.70 -7.60
CA ILE A 112 -8.23 -6.36 -7.13
C ILE A 112 -8.65 -7.45 -8.13
N LEU A 113 -8.54 -7.18 -9.43
CA LEU A 113 -8.83 -8.17 -10.47
C LEU A 113 -7.93 -9.40 -10.33
N ALA A 114 -6.63 -9.21 -10.10
CA ALA A 114 -5.70 -10.32 -9.87
C ALA A 114 -6.12 -11.17 -8.66
N VAL A 115 -6.54 -10.55 -7.56
CA VAL A 115 -7.04 -11.26 -6.36
C VAL A 115 -8.30 -12.06 -6.67
N VAL A 116 -9.28 -11.45 -7.31
CA VAL A 116 -10.57 -12.12 -7.65
C VAL A 116 -10.34 -13.28 -8.62
N LEU A 117 -9.50 -13.09 -9.63
CA LEU A 117 -9.14 -14.15 -10.57
C LEU A 117 -8.39 -15.27 -9.87
N SER A 118 -7.46 -14.97 -8.96
CA SER A 118 -6.74 -16.00 -8.18
C SER A 118 -7.72 -16.85 -7.37
N ILE A 119 -8.65 -16.23 -6.66
CA ILE A 119 -9.69 -16.96 -5.91
C ILE A 119 -10.51 -17.84 -6.84
N HIS A 120 -10.90 -17.33 -8.01
CA HIS A 120 -11.69 -18.08 -8.98
C HIS A 120 -10.91 -19.29 -9.55
N TYR A 121 -9.69 -19.08 -10.01
CA TYR A 121 -8.88 -20.15 -10.63
C TYR A 121 -8.49 -21.23 -9.63
N ILE A 122 -8.10 -20.86 -8.41
CA ILE A 122 -7.74 -21.80 -7.36
C ILE A 122 -8.96 -22.64 -6.97
N ASN A 123 -10.12 -22.02 -6.72
CA ASN A 123 -11.35 -22.78 -6.41
C ASN A 123 -11.75 -23.72 -7.54
N LYS A 124 -11.63 -23.28 -8.79
CA LYS A 124 -11.92 -24.10 -9.96
C LYS A 124 -10.99 -25.32 -10.06
N ASP A 125 -9.72 -25.17 -9.75
CA ASP A 125 -8.73 -26.24 -9.80
C ASP A 125 -8.95 -27.28 -8.68
N ILE A 126 -9.31 -26.82 -7.48
CA ILE A 126 -9.71 -27.67 -6.35
C ILE A 126 -11.05 -28.37 -6.64
N GLY A 127 -11.86 -27.86 -7.57
CA GLY A 127 -13.22 -28.34 -7.86
C GLY A 127 -14.27 -27.79 -6.90
N TRP A 128 -13.99 -26.70 -6.21
CA TRP A 128 -14.92 -26.07 -5.27
C TRP A 128 -15.63 -24.86 -5.88
N THR A 129 -16.90 -24.71 -5.51
CA THR A 129 -17.59 -23.43 -5.61
C THR A 129 -17.16 -22.52 -4.45
N PHE A 130 -17.37 -21.23 -4.57
CA PHE A 130 -17.06 -20.29 -3.46
C PHE A 130 -17.87 -20.63 -2.19
N ALA A 131 -19.09 -21.12 -2.34
CA ALA A 131 -19.93 -21.55 -1.21
C ALA A 131 -19.34 -22.79 -0.50
N GLU A 132 -18.89 -23.78 -1.25
CA GLU A 132 -18.23 -24.98 -0.70
C GLU A 132 -16.91 -24.62 0.00
N PHE A 133 -16.12 -23.71 -0.56
CA PHE A 133 -14.91 -23.20 0.09
C PHE A 133 -15.24 -22.58 1.47
N VAL A 134 -16.20 -21.67 1.56
CA VAL A 134 -16.56 -20.99 2.82
C VAL A 134 -17.13 -21.95 3.86
N THR A 135 -17.77 -23.05 3.44
CA THR A 135 -18.33 -24.08 4.33
C THR A 135 -17.37 -25.23 4.62
N SER A 136 -16.21 -25.28 3.96
CA SER A 136 -15.23 -26.36 4.15
C SER A 136 -14.66 -26.38 5.57
N SER A 137 -14.32 -27.58 6.05
CA SER A 137 -13.66 -27.78 7.35
C SER A 137 -12.33 -27.04 7.43
N GLU A 138 -11.58 -27.05 6.34
CA GLU A 138 -10.28 -26.39 6.21
C GLU A 138 -10.40 -24.89 6.39
N PHE A 139 -11.42 -24.25 5.79
CA PHE A 139 -11.64 -22.80 5.97
C PHE A 139 -12.09 -22.46 7.38
N GLN A 140 -12.87 -23.33 8.04
CA GLN A 140 -13.33 -23.11 9.41
C GLN A 140 -12.18 -22.98 10.42
N GLU A 141 -11.03 -23.61 10.16
CA GLU A 141 -9.83 -23.45 10.98
C GLU A 141 -9.28 -22.01 10.95
N PHE A 142 -9.48 -21.29 9.84
CA PHE A 142 -9.07 -19.88 9.68
C PHE A 142 -10.14 -18.87 10.08
N ASN A 143 -11.37 -19.31 10.41
CA ASN A 143 -12.52 -18.43 10.61
C ASN A 143 -12.67 -17.92 12.05
N LYS A 144 -11.60 -17.91 12.85
CA LYS A 144 -11.64 -17.34 14.21
C LYS A 144 -11.47 -15.82 14.17
N ILE A 145 -12.57 -15.09 13.94
CA ILE A 145 -12.58 -13.60 13.80
C ILE A 145 -12.34 -12.92 15.15
N PHE A 146 -12.94 -13.42 16.23
CA PHE A 146 -12.83 -12.86 17.57
C PHE A 146 -12.06 -13.80 18.49
N VAL A 147 -10.80 -13.45 18.77
CA VAL A 147 -9.98 -14.16 19.74
C VAL A 147 -10.24 -13.56 21.12
N THR A 148 -10.96 -14.31 21.96
CA THR A 148 -11.41 -13.89 23.29
C THR A 148 -10.80 -14.72 24.42
N ASP A 149 -10.00 -15.73 24.10
CA ASP A 149 -9.57 -16.78 25.06
C ASP A 149 -8.70 -16.21 26.17
N SER A 150 -7.77 -15.33 25.85
CA SER A 150 -6.91 -14.68 26.86
C SER A 150 -6.54 -13.26 26.45
N ILE A 151 -6.67 -12.33 27.42
CA ILE A 151 -6.22 -10.95 27.24
C ILE A 151 -4.69 -10.85 27.02
N MET A 152 -3.94 -11.88 27.41
CA MET A 152 -2.48 -11.92 27.21
C MET A 152 -2.11 -12.28 25.78
N GLU A 153 -2.99 -12.89 25.01
CA GLU A 153 -2.73 -13.20 23.62
C GLU A 153 -2.48 -11.95 22.78
N ARG A 154 -1.54 -12.08 21.83
CA ARG A 154 -1.20 -10.99 20.91
C ARG A 154 -2.40 -10.62 20.02
N SER A 155 -3.19 -11.60 19.61
CA SER A 155 -4.34 -11.48 18.72
C SER A 155 -5.66 -11.17 19.44
N TYR A 156 -5.63 -10.91 20.77
CA TYR A 156 -6.85 -10.57 21.51
C TYR A 156 -7.63 -9.44 20.85
N PHE A 157 -8.95 -9.63 20.65
CA PHE A 157 -9.76 -8.79 19.77
C PHE A 157 -9.72 -7.29 20.09
N LEU A 158 -9.72 -6.90 21.38
CA LEU A 158 -9.64 -5.49 21.77
C LEU A 158 -8.29 -4.87 21.41
N LYS A 159 -7.18 -5.61 21.59
CA LYS A 159 -5.85 -5.14 21.17
C LYS A 159 -5.80 -4.92 19.68
N SER A 160 -6.39 -5.83 18.91
CA SER A 160 -6.46 -5.75 17.43
C SER A 160 -7.31 -4.56 16.98
N ILE A 161 -8.43 -4.29 17.65
CA ILE A 161 -9.31 -3.13 17.35
C ILE A 161 -8.59 -1.82 17.66
N ILE A 162 -8.05 -1.70 18.87
CA ILE A 162 -7.36 -0.48 19.33
C ILE A 162 -6.11 -0.26 18.45
N GLY A 163 -5.28 -1.30 18.28
CA GLY A 163 -4.09 -1.23 17.43
C GLY A 163 -4.42 -0.82 15.99
N GLY A 164 -5.46 -1.42 15.39
CA GLY A 164 -5.91 -1.05 14.06
C GLY A 164 -6.39 0.41 13.95
N ALA A 165 -7.08 0.92 14.97
CA ALA A 165 -7.47 2.34 15.01
C ALA A 165 -6.25 3.26 15.08
N PHE A 166 -5.29 2.98 15.96
CA PHE A 166 -4.05 3.77 16.04
C PHE A 166 -3.19 3.67 14.78
N ILE A 167 -3.07 2.49 14.18
CA ILE A 167 -2.38 2.31 12.88
C ILE A 167 -2.99 3.25 11.84
N THR A 168 -4.31 3.28 11.72
CA THR A 168 -4.99 4.16 10.74
C THR A 168 -4.77 5.63 11.05
N ILE A 169 -4.83 6.04 12.31
CA ILE A 169 -4.55 7.42 12.70
C ILE A 169 -3.13 7.81 12.29
N CYS A 170 -2.14 6.97 12.57
CA CYS A 170 -0.75 7.25 12.21
C CYS A 170 -0.51 7.21 10.70
N MET A 171 -0.95 6.14 10.01
CA MET A 171 -0.65 5.92 8.60
C MET A 171 -1.52 6.74 7.64
N THR A 172 -2.65 7.29 8.10
CA THR A 172 -3.52 8.11 7.26
C THR A 172 -3.60 9.54 7.77
N GLY A 173 -3.84 9.70 9.07
CA GLY A 173 -4.08 11.01 9.66
C GLY A 173 -2.82 11.85 9.86
N LEU A 174 -1.69 11.22 10.13
CA LEU A 174 -0.40 11.86 10.39
C LEU A 174 0.64 11.63 9.27
N ASP A 175 0.22 11.06 8.15
CA ASP A 175 1.05 10.83 6.98
C ASP A 175 0.72 11.81 5.85
N GLN A 176 1.73 12.53 5.39
CA GLN A 176 1.57 13.56 4.35
C GLN A 176 1.12 12.96 3.01
N ASP A 177 1.57 11.77 2.65
CA ASP A 177 1.22 11.14 1.39
C ASP A 177 -0.27 10.80 1.30
N MET A 178 -0.81 10.22 2.37
CA MET A 178 -2.24 9.89 2.42
C MET A 178 -3.10 11.14 2.58
N MET A 179 -2.65 12.09 3.39
CA MET A 179 -3.44 13.29 3.70
C MET A 179 -3.45 14.28 2.54
N GLN A 180 -2.35 14.48 1.80
CA GLN A 180 -2.34 15.41 0.68
C GLN A 180 -3.37 15.08 -0.42
N LYS A 181 -3.66 13.80 -0.65
CA LYS A 181 -4.71 13.37 -1.60
C LYS A 181 -6.10 13.82 -1.11
N ASN A 182 -6.36 13.69 0.18
CA ASN A 182 -7.62 14.13 0.78
C ASN A 182 -7.75 15.67 0.80
N LEU A 183 -6.64 16.39 1.01
CA LEU A 183 -6.61 17.85 1.00
C LEU A 183 -6.82 18.46 -0.41
N THR A 184 -6.69 17.67 -1.47
CA THR A 184 -7.02 18.11 -2.85
C THR A 184 -8.51 18.02 -3.19
N CYS A 185 -9.35 17.47 -2.31
CA CYS A 185 -10.80 17.46 -2.50
C CYS A 185 -11.34 18.89 -2.45
N LYS A 186 -12.43 19.14 -3.18
CA LYS A 186 -13.02 20.46 -3.37
C LYS A 186 -13.42 21.17 -2.06
N ASN A 187 -13.87 20.39 -1.10
CA ASN A 187 -14.28 20.90 0.21
C ASN A 187 -14.23 19.76 1.26
N ILE A 188 -14.31 20.16 2.53
CA ILE A 188 -14.24 19.23 3.67
C ILE A 188 -15.33 18.15 3.65
N LYS A 189 -16.55 18.47 3.14
CA LYS A 189 -17.65 17.49 3.09
C LYS A 189 -17.31 16.36 2.12
N GLU A 190 -16.77 16.69 0.95
CA GLU A 190 -16.33 15.73 -0.04
C GLU A 190 -15.14 14.91 0.47
N ALA A 191 -14.17 15.56 1.12
CA ALA A 191 -13.03 14.87 1.71
C ALA A 191 -13.44 13.87 2.80
N LYS A 192 -14.36 14.26 3.71
CA LYS A 192 -14.93 13.34 4.70
C LYS A 192 -15.66 12.17 4.07
N LYS A 193 -16.54 12.46 3.08
CA LYS A 193 -17.27 11.41 2.34
C LYS A 193 -16.29 10.45 1.67
N ASN A 194 -15.28 10.98 0.98
CA ASN A 194 -14.25 10.16 0.34
C ASN A 194 -13.55 9.24 1.35
N MET A 195 -13.13 9.77 2.49
CA MET A 195 -12.44 9.00 3.53
C MET A 195 -13.33 7.90 4.13
N ILE A 196 -14.60 8.19 4.39
CA ILE A 196 -15.54 7.22 4.95
C ILE A 196 -15.84 6.12 3.91
N VAL A 197 -16.14 6.48 2.66
CA VAL A 197 -16.38 5.50 1.58
C VAL A 197 -15.13 4.63 1.37
N PHE A 198 -13.95 5.26 1.33
CA PHE A 198 -12.69 4.53 1.21
C PHE A 198 -12.50 3.52 2.35
N SER A 199 -12.86 3.87 3.59
CA SER A 199 -12.69 2.94 4.73
C SER A 199 -13.55 1.66 4.59
N PHE A 200 -14.75 1.75 4.04
CA PHE A 200 -15.59 0.58 3.74
C PHE A 200 -15.00 -0.25 2.59
N ILE A 201 -14.57 0.41 1.52
CA ILE A 201 -13.92 -0.27 0.38
C ILE A 201 -12.66 -0.99 0.86
N LEU A 202 -11.80 -0.32 1.65
CA LEU A 202 -10.60 -0.91 2.22
C LEU A 202 -10.93 -2.15 3.07
N THR A 203 -11.99 -2.09 3.87
CA THR A 203 -12.41 -3.24 4.70
C THR A 203 -12.84 -4.42 3.82
N ALA A 204 -13.62 -4.17 2.76
CA ALA A 204 -14.03 -5.21 1.83
C ALA A 204 -12.84 -5.81 1.07
N VAL A 205 -11.91 -4.97 0.59
CA VAL A 205 -10.70 -5.43 -0.09
C VAL A 205 -9.80 -6.24 0.87
N THR A 206 -9.63 -5.77 2.11
CA THR A 206 -8.87 -6.51 3.12
C THR A 206 -9.48 -7.89 3.36
N PHE A 207 -10.81 -7.99 3.41
CA PHE A 207 -11.48 -9.28 3.54
C PHE A 207 -11.19 -10.20 2.35
N LEU A 208 -11.20 -9.70 1.12
CA LEU A 208 -10.82 -10.48 -0.07
C LEU A 208 -9.38 -11.01 0.02
N PHE A 209 -8.44 -10.21 0.50
CA PHE A 209 -7.06 -10.66 0.69
C PHE A 209 -6.92 -11.73 1.78
N ILE A 210 -7.70 -11.64 2.86
CA ILE A 210 -7.71 -12.68 3.91
C ILE A 210 -8.27 -13.99 3.37
N VAL A 211 -9.36 -13.92 2.60
CA VAL A 211 -9.96 -15.08 1.91
C VAL A 211 -8.94 -15.71 0.95
N LEU A 212 -8.26 -14.91 0.14
CA LEU A 212 -7.20 -15.41 -0.73
C LEU A 212 -6.08 -16.05 0.07
N GLY A 213 -5.64 -15.43 1.17
CA GLY A 213 -4.59 -16.00 2.03
C GLY A 213 -4.94 -17.38 2.55
N ALA A 214 -6.15 -17.56 3.10
CA ALA A 214 -6.62 -18.88 3.55
C ALA A 214 -6.65 -19.90 2.40
N LEU A 215 -7.17 -19.47 1.24
CA LEU A 215 -7.26 -20.35 0.06
C LEU A 215 -5.88 -20.78 -0.47
N LEU A 216 -4.88 -19.89 -0.43
CA LEU A 216 -3.50 -20.22 -0.82
C LEU A 216 -2.89 -21.29 0.09
N TYR A 217 -3.10 -21.21 1.40
CA TYR A 217 -2.62 -22.26 2.32
C TYR A 217 -3.34 -23.59 2.12
N ILE A 218 -4.66 -23.58 1.93
CA ILE A 218 -5.42 -24.79 1.64
C ILE A 218 -4.92 -25.44 0.34
N TYR A 219 -4.78 -24.64 -0.71
CA TYR A 219 -4.29 -25.10 -2.01
C TYR A 219 -2.87 -25.67 -1.93
N SER A 220 -1.98 -25.00 -1.22
CA SER A 220 -0.61 -25.43 -0.97
C SER A 220 -0.58 -26.82 -0.29
N ASN A 221 -1.38 -27.01 0.76
CA ASN A 221 -1.45 -28.26 1.50
C ASN A 221 -2.02 -29.39 0.65
N GLN A 222 -3.09 -29.15 -0.12
CA GLN A 222 -3.71 -30.17 -0.96
C GLN A 222 -2.81 -30.63 -2.12
N ASN A 223 -2.04 -29.71 -2.71
CA ASN A 223 -1.18 -30.00 -3.85
C ASN A 223 0.29 -30.29 -3.46
N GLY A 224 0.61 -30.33 -2.17
CA GLY A 224 1.98 -30.58 -1.70
C GLY A 224 2.99 -29.50 -2.10
N ILE A 225 2.52 -28.26 -2.31
CA ILE A 225 3.38 -27.12 -2.65
C ILE A 225 4.05 -26.64 -1.36
N ASN A 226 5.36 -26.75 -1.30
CA ASN A 226 6.13 -26.27 -0.15
C ASN A 226 6.26 -24.75 -0.18
N ILE A 227 6.20 -24.14 1.01
CA ILE A 227 6.53 -22.72 1.14
C ILE A 227 7.99 -22.51 0.75
N PRO A 228 8.30 -21.58 -0.18
CA PRO A 228 9.68 -21.31 -0.58
C PRO A 228 10.58 -20.96 0.63
N LEU A 229 11.78 -21.49 0.63
CA LEU A 229 12.79 -21.23 1.66
C LEU A 229 13.85 -20.29 1.11
N VAL A 230 14.17 -19.24 1.86
CA VAL A 230 15.31 -18.37 1.60
C VAL A 230 16.17 -18.36 2.86
N ASP A 231 17.44 -18.67 2.74
CA ASP A 231 18.38 -18.83 3.87
C ASP A 231 17.85 -19.75 4.97
N ASN A 232 17.27 -20.90 4.58
CA ASN A 232 16.62 -21.88 5.47
C ASN A 232 15.44 -21.34 6.30
N SER A 233 14.91 -20.19 5.95
CA SER A 233 13.72 -19.60 6.57
C SER A 233 12.52 -19.62 5.62
N PRO A 234 11.34 -20.08 6.08
CA PRO A 234 10.15 -20.11 5.23
C PRO A 234 9.70 -18.67 4.88
N ARG A 235 9.60 -18.40 3.58
CA ARG A 235 9.18 -17.13 3.01
C ARG A 235 7.71 -17.22 2.57
N THR A 236 6.81 -17.02 3.50
CA THR A 236 5.36 -17.06 3.26
C THR A 236 4.88 -16.00 2.28
N ASP A 237 5.60 -14.90 2.14
CA ASP A 237 5.38 -13.84 1.16
C ASP A 237 5.60 -14.30 -0.29
N LEU A 238 6.35 -15.38 -0.52
CA LEU A 238 6.54 -15.97 -1.84
C LEU A 238 5.52 -17.06 -2.19
N LEU A 239 4.64 -17.47 -1.27
CA LEU A 239 3.65 -18.52 -1.53
C LEU A 239 2.67 -18.12 -2.65
N PHE A 240 2.17 -16.90 -2.65
CA PHE A 240 1.27 -16.43 -3.70
C PHE A 240 1.95 -16.36 -5.08
N PRO A 241 3.14 -15.76 -5.24
CA PRO A 241 3.92 -15.86 -6.47
C PRO A 241 4.14 -17.30 -6.95
N GLU A 242 4.54 -18.20 -6.05
CA GLU A 242 4.76 -19.62 -6.38
C GLU A 242 3.52 -20.28 -6.96
N ILE A 243 2.37 -20.09 -6.32
CA ILE A 243 1.10 -20.64 -6.79
C ILE A 243 0.66 -19.95 -8.09
N ALA A 244 0.73 -18.63 -8.19
CA ALA A 244 0.25 -17.91 -9.37
C ALA A 244 1.09 -18.17 -10.63
N LEU A 245 2.38 -18.44 -10.48
CA LEU A 245 3.33 -18.48 -11.61
C LEU A 245 3.84 -19.89 -11.93
N ARG A 246 3.98 -20.77 -10.91
CA ARG A 246 4.60 -22.10 -11.08
C ARG A 246 3.64 -23.28 -10.90
N SER A 247 2.44 -23.11 -10.31
CA SER A 247 1.52 -24.22 -10.06
C SER A 247 0.79 -24.76 -11.29
N GLY A 248 0.89 -24.10 -12.43
CA GLY A 248 0.19 -24.54 -13.66
C GLY A 248 -1.28 -24.12 -13.75
N LEU A 249 -1.78 -23.26 -12.86
CA LEU A 249 -3.17 -22.75 -12.85
C LEU A 249 -3.56 -21.95 -14.12
N GLY A 250 -2.61 -21.68 -15.01
CA GLY A 250 -2.82 -21.07 -16.31
C GLY A 250 -2.09 -19.73 -16.49
N GLY A 251 -1.57 -19.52 -17.69
CA GLY A 251 -0.77 -18.33 -18.03
C GLY A 251 -1.52 -17.00 -17.84
N PHE A 252 -2.85 -17.02 -17.96
CA PHE A 252 -3.66 -15.81 -17.74
C PHE A 252 -3.62 -15.36 -16.28
N LEU A 253 -3.65 -16.27 -15.31
CA LEU A 253 -3.50 -15.94 -13.90
C LEU A 253 -2.11 -15.36 -13.62
N GLY A 254 -1.05 -15.99 -14.14
CA GLY A 254 0.31 -15.49 -13.99
C GLY A 254 0.49 -14.08 -14.54
N ILE A 255 -0.02 -13.80 -15.74
CA ILE A 255 0.03 -12.45 -16.35
C ILE A 255 -0.71 -11.43 -15.50
N THR A 256 -1.94 -11.73 -15.06
CA THR A 256 -2.72 -10.80 -14.24
C THR A 256 -2.10 -10.57 -12.87
N PHE A 257 -1.48 -11.60 -12.27
CA PHE A 257 -0.73 -11.48 -11.04
C PHE A 257 0.46 -10.52 -11.20
N ILE A 258 1.31 -10.70 -12.22
CA ILE A 258 2.46 -9.83 -12.50
C ILE A 258 2.02 -8.40 -12.76
N LEU A 259 0.98 -8.20 -13.56
CA LEU A 259 0.43 -6.86 -13.81
C LEU A 259 -0.09 -6.20 -12.52
N GLY A 260 -0.80 -6.95 -11.69
CA GLY A 260 -1.27 -6.48 -10.38
C GLY A 260 -0.12 -6.12 -9.43
N LEU A 261 0.93 -6.94 -9.39
CA LEU A 261 2.12 -6.72 -8.58
C LEU A 261 2.87 -5.45 -9.00
N ILE A 262 3.15 -5.30 -10.31
CA ILE A 262 3.79 -4.11 -10.87
C ILE A 262 2.94 -2.86 -10.59
N ALA A 263 1.63 -2.97 -10.80
CA ALA A 263 0.70 -1.90 -10.53
C ALA A 263 0.74 -1.44 -9.06
N ALA A 264 0.73 -2.38 -8.10
CA ALA A 264 0.81 -2.08 -6.68
C ALA A 264 2.14 -1.39 -6.29
N ALA A 265 3.26 -1.84 -6.87
CA ALA A 265 4.57 -1.20 -6.67
C ALA A 265 4.59 0.23 -7.16
N TYR A 266 4.11 0.45 -8.38
CA TYR A 266 4.15 1.76 -9.02
C TYR A 266 3.26 2.77 -8.32
N SER A 267 2.05 2.39 -7.91
CA SER A 267 1.14 3.22 -7.11
C SER A 267 1.77 3.68 -5.79
N SER A 268 2.49 2.79 -5.12
CA SER A 268 3.18 3.12 -3.87
C SER A 268 4.37 4.05 -4.08
N ALA A 269 5.12 3.86 -5.16
CA ALA A 269 6.35 4.60 -5.40
C ALA A 269 6.08 6.02 -5.94
N ASP A 270 5.14 6.19 -6.87
CA ASP A 270 4.83 7.51 -7.42
C ASP A 270 4.20 8.42 -6.36
N SER A 271 3.33 7.86 -5.53
CA SER A 271 2.75 8.54 -4.38
C SER A 271 3.80 8.99 -3.38
N ALA A 272 4.75 8.09 -3.03
CA ALA A 272 5.87 8.41 -2.16
C ALA A 272 6.76 9.53 -2.74
N LEU A 273 7.15 9.43 -4.01
CA LEU A 273 7.97 10.45 -4.68
C LEU A 273 7.29 11.83 -4.70
N THR A 274 5.98 11.87 -4.91
CA THR A 274 5.22 13.11 -4.92
C THR A 274 5.14 13.73 -3.54
N SER A 275 4.87 12.95 -2.50
CA SER A 275 4.80 13.43 -1.12
C SER A 275 6.16 13.85 -0.58
N LEU A 276 7.23 13.11 -0.87
CA LEU A 276 8.61 13.48 -0.54
C LEU A 276 8.99 14.80 -1.21
N THR A 277 8.71 14.94 -2.51
CA THR A 277 8.98 16.18 -3.24
C THR A 277 8.20 17.36 -2.64
N THR A 278 6.93 17.17 -2.27
CA THR A 278 6.10 18.19 -1.65
C THR A 278 6.66 18.61 -0.30
N SER A 279 6.96 17.66 0.57
CA SER A 279 7.48 17.94 1.91
C SER A 279 8.86 18.66 1.84
N VAL A 280 9.77 18.21 0.99
CA VAL A 280 11.06 18.91 0.82
C VAL A 280 10.85 20.33 0.30
N CYS A 281 9.99 20.53 -0.69
CA CYS A 281 9.76 21.86 -1.26
C CYS A 281 9.05 22.80 -0.28
N VAL A 282 8.03 22.33 0.43
CA VAL A 282 7.19 23.17 1.31
C VAL A 282 7.81 23.31 2.69
N ASP A 283 8.17 22.18 3.33
CA ASP A 283 8.58 22.19 4.73
C ASP A 283 10.05 22.59 4.93
N ILE A 284 10.95 22.14 4.03
CA ILE A 284 12.40 22.38 4.17
C ILE A 284 12.83 23.62 3.39
N LEU A 285 12.54 23.66 2.08
CA LEU A 285 12.99 24.74 1.20
C LEU A 285 12.11 25.99 1.24
N LYS A 286 10.90 25.88 1.82
CA LYS A 286 9.90 26.95 1.93
C LYS A 286 9.65 27.64 0.59
N ILE A 287 9.48 26.86 -0.48
CA ILE A 287 9.29 27.37 -1.83
C ILE A 287 7.86 27.85 -1.99
N ASP A 288 7.70 29.13 -2.33
CA ASP A 288 6.40 29.70 -2.68
C ASP A 288 5.87 29.10 -3.98
N SER A 289 4.70 28.48 -3.91
CA SER A 289 4.06 27.76 -5.03
C SER A 289 3.76 28.65 -6.24
N ASN A 290 3.66 29.97 -6.04
CA ASN A 290 3.23 30.93 -7.06
C ASN A 290 4.36 31.47 -7.93
N LYS A 291 5.64 31.18 -7.62
CA LYS A 291 6.77 31.70 -8.39
C LYS A 291 7.18 30.76 -9.52
N SER A 292 7.44 31.31 -10.69
CA SER A 292 7.89 30.56 -11.88
C SER A 292 9.19 29.77 -11.66
N SER A 293 10.14 30.28 -10.85
CA SER A 293 11.36 29.59 -10.44
C SER A 293 11.09 28.31 -9.63
N SER A 294 9.96 28.23 -8.96
CA SER A 294 9.54 27.09 -8.14
C SER A 294 9.31 25.82 -8.96
N LYS A 295 8.86 25.91 -10.20
CA LYS A 295 8.66 24.75 -11.09
C LYS A 295 9.99 24.05 -11.42
N ARG A 296 11.06 24.81 -11.63
CA ARG A 296 12.39 24.26 -11.93
C ARG A 296 12.98 23.57 -10.70
N THR A 297 12.89 24.23 -9.53
CA THR A 297 13.38 23.64 -8.27
C THR A 297 12.64 22.37 -7.92
N ARG A 298 11.30 22.32 -8.09
CA ARG A 298 10.52 21.08 -7.87
C ARG A 298 10.99 19.94 -8.76
N LYS A 299 11.32 20.19 -10.04
CA LYS A 299 11.88 19.16 -10.92
C LYS A 299 13.20 18.61 -10.40
N TYR A 300 14.10 19.48 -9.95
CA TYR A 300 15.37 19.04 -9.38
C TYR A 300 15.18 18.23 -8.10
N VAL A 301 14.31 18.71 -7.20
CA VAL A 301 13.98 17.97 -5.97
C VAL A 301 13.36 16.61 -6.30
N HIS A 302 12.45 16.55 -7.28
CA HIS A 302 11.83 15.29 -7.70
C HIS A 302 12.87 14.28 -8.24
N VAL A 303 13.82 14.73 -9.06
CA VAL A 303 14.93 13.89 -9.54
C VAL A 303 15.80 13.41 -8.36
N LEU A 304 16.14 14.32 -7.44
CA LEU A 304 16.94 13.97 -6.26
C LEU A 304 16.24 12.95 -5.36
N MET A 305 14.92 13.04 -5.20
CA MET A 305 14.15 12.08 -4.39
C MET A 305 13.95 10.74 -5.10
N SER A 306 14.15 10.69 -6.41
CA SER A 306 14.05 9.45 -7.20
C SER A 306 15.35 8.63 -7.21
N ALA A 307 16.48 9.27 -6.93
CA ALA A 307 17.80 8.66 -6.85
C ALA A 307 18.08 8.07 -5.46
#